data_1c8e356fd19442ed5d52a4c5d1a1b11e
#
_entry.id   1c8e356fd19442ed5d52a4c5d1a1b11e
#
_cell.length_a   1.000
_cell.length_b   1.000
_cell.length_c   1.000
_cell.angle_alpha   90.00
_cell.angle_beta   90.00
_cell.angle_gamma   90.00
#
_symmetry.space_group_name_H-M   'P 1'
#
loop_
_entity.id
_entity.type
_entity.pdbx_description
1 polymer ?
#
loop_
_entity_poly.entity_id
_entity_poly.type
_entity_poly.pdbx_seq_one_letter_code
_entity_poly.pdbx_strand_id
1 'polypeptide(L)'
;MYKITLSLLAFALCFLAQGQDTPWKSKFEQLGEGLPTPNEYRTGSGAPGPKYWQQQADYDIAVELNDENQTLKGTETITYHNNSPETLTYLWVQLDQNMRAQDSNTPLVANSAITDSIPVKLVANSLGAMDFDGGFKIQSVTSNNQPLNYTINQTMMRIDLDKPMAPGDQFSFSIAWWYNINDRMQIGGRSGYEYFPKDGNYVYTIAQFYPRMAVYDDYEGWQNKQFLGRGEFTLPFGDFKVKITVPSDHIVASTGTLLNPAQALTKEQLERFEQAKSSFDKPVIIVTEKEAVKKEKNKASDKVTWEYMADNVRDFAFASSRKFIWDAQAVKIGDNTPLAMSYYPKEGNPLWERESTKAVKKTLETYSKYTIDYPYPVAISVHAASIGMEYPMICFNFGRPNEDGSYSDNTKYRMIGVVVHEVGHNFFPMIINSDERQWTWMDEGLNTFVQYRTQVEQYENFPARRGTPETIVPYMKGDKQFIRPIMTNSEQIMQFGNNAYAKPATAMTILRETVMGPELFDMAF
;
A
#
# COMPACT_ATOMS: atom_id res chain seq x y z
N MET A 1 -47.13 -48.56 26.91
CA MET A 1 -46.87 -47.30 27.62
C MET A 1 -45.38 -47.03 27.82
N TYR A 2 -44.54 -47.94 28.28
CA TYR A 2 -43.10 -47.70 28.53
C TYR A 2 -42.28 -47.27 27.32
N LYS A 3 -42.59 -47.74 26.11
CA LYS A 3 -41.84 -47.37 24.90
C LYS A 3 -42.12 -45.91 24.41
N ILE A 4 -43.32 -45.42 24.64
CA ILE A 4 -43.71 -44.04 24.27
C ILE A 4 -43.10 -43.03 25.25
N THR A 5 -43.02 -43.41 26.54
CA THR A 5 -42.40 -42.56 27.57
C THR A 5 -40.88 -42.42 27.37
N LEU A 6 -40.19 -43.50 26.96
CA LEU A 6 -38.77 -43.46 26.69
C LEU A 6 -38.44 -42.62 25.44
N SER A 7 -39.27 -42.70 24.39
CA SER A 7 -39.11 -41.87 23.17
C SER A 7 -39.35 -40.39 23.43
N LEU A 8 -40.33 -40.03 24.28
CA LEU A 8 -40.60 -38.67 24.69
C LEU A 8 -39.48 -38.10 25.57
N LEU A 9 -38.90 -38.94 26.47
CA LEU A 9 -37.72 -38.52 27.27
C LEU A 9 -36.47 -38.31 26.42
N ALA A 10 -36.24 -39.17 25.44
CA ALA A 10 -35.10 -39.02 24.48
C ALA A 10 -35.30 -37.78 23.61
N PHE A 11 -36.53 -37.47 23.17
CA PHE A 11 -36.84 -36.27 22.42
C PHE A 11 -36.69 -34.98 23.26
N ALA A 12 -37.11 -35.02 24.52
CA ALA A 12 -36.93 -33.91 25.47
C ALA A 12 -35.44 -33.68 25.81
N LEU A 13 -34.62 -34.74 25.91
CA LEU A 13 -33.19 -34.66 26.12
C LEU A 13 -32.46 -34.09 24.87
N CYS A 14 -32.93 -34.38 23.65
CA CYS A 14 -32.41 -33.76 22.44
C CYS A 14 -32.77 -32.25 22.36
N PHE A 15 -33.93 -31.83 22.84
CA PHE A 15 -34.28 -30.40 22.93
C PHE A 15 -33.55 -29.66 24.04
N LEU A 16 -33.15 -30.33 25.10
CA LEU A 16 -32.32 -29.73 26.16
C LEU A 16 -30.82 -29.64 25.75
N ALA A 17 -30.42 -30.37 24.71
CA ALA A 17 -29.09 -30.26 24.12
C ALA A 17 -29.02 -29.16 23.02
N GLN A 18 -30.14 -28.61 22.57
CA GLN A 18 -30.19 -27.46 21.69
C GLN A 18 -30.35 -26.18 22.52
N GLY A 19 -29.22 -25.50 22.71
CA GLY A 19 -29.23 -24.12 23.17
C GLY A 19 -29.00 -23.95 24.65
N GLN A 20 -27.90 -24.36 25.16
CA GLN A 20 -27.22 -23.45 26.05
C GLN A 20 -26.62 -22.37 25.14
N ASP A 21 -27.37 -21.31 24.91
CA ASP A 21 -26.81 -19.99 24.70
C ASP A 21 -26.08 -19.62 25.99
N THR A 22 -24.95 -20.29 26.21
CA THR A 22 -23.92 -19.78 27.10
C THR A 22 -23.40 -18.56 26.36
N PRO A 23 -23.69 -17.33 26.85
CA PRO A 23 -23.04 -16.17 26.27
C PRO A 23 -21.56 -16.48 26.31
N TRP A 24 -20.92 -16.54 25.15
CA TRP A 24 -19.53 -16.87 25.01
C TRP A 24 -18.71 -16.01 25.97
N LYS A 25 -18.17 -16.61 26.97
CA LYS A 25 -17.33 -15.97 27.98
C LYS A 25 -15.88 -16.41 27.84
N SER A 26 -15.56 -17.20 26.81
CA SER A 26 -14.20 -17.66 26.59
C SER A 26 -13.32 -16.50 26.15
N LYS A 27 -12.19 -16.34 26.80
CA LYS A 27 -11.16 -15.38 26.41
C LYS A 27 -10.45 -15.78 25.09
N PHE A 28 -10.70 -17.00 24.62
CA PHE A 28 -10.14 -17.63 23.44
C PHE A 28 -11.20 -17.92 22.37
N GLU A 29 -12.28 -17.13 22.36
CA GLU A 29 -13.30 -17.26 21.34
C GLU A 29 -12.69 -17.10 19.96
N GLN A 30 -12.82 -18.15 19.15
CA GLN A 30 -12.50 -18.03 17.73
C GLN A 30 -13.64 -17.32 17.02
N LEU A 31 -13.30 -16.41 16.13
CA LEU A 31 -14.25 -15.81 15.20
C LEU A 31 -14.94 -16.91 14.41
N GLY A 32 -16.23 -16.83 14.23
CA GLY A 32 -17.16 -17.91 13.86
C GLY A 32 -16.90 -18.70 12.58
N GLU A 33 -15.79 -18.47 11.89
CA GLU A 33 -15.29 -19.31 10.81
C GLU A 33 -14.12 -20.14 11.37
N GLY A 34 -14.21 -21.46 11.27
CA GLY A 34 -13.14 -22.35 11.65
C GLY A 34 -11.91 -22.09 10.76
N LEU A 35 -10.72 -22.21 11.33
CA LEU A 35 -9.50 -22.21 10.53
C LEU A 35 -9.55 -23.36 9.52
N PRO A 36 -9.05 -23.19 8.28
CA PRO A 36 -9.04 -24.22 7.26
C PRO A 36 -8.28 -25.46 7.78
N THR A 37 -8.75 -26.63 7.38
CA THR A 37 -8.10 -27.90 7.72
C THR A 37 -6.71 -27.95 7.08
N PRO A 38 -5.66 -28.43 7.80
CA PRO A 38 -4.35 -28.64 7.21
C PRO A 38 -4.40 -29.52 5.97
N ASN A 39 -3.62 -29.15 4.96
CA ASN A 39 -3.49 -29.89 3.71
C ASN A 39 -2.04 -29.87 3.21
N GLU A 40 -1.78 -30.31 1.97
CA GLU A 40 -0.42 -30.30 1.39
C GLU A 40 0.10 -28.89 1.07
N TYR A 41 -0.78 -27.89 1.00
CA TYR A 41 -0.43 -26.49 0.69
C TYR A 41 -0.19 -25.67 1.94
N ARG A 42 -0.94 -25.92 3.02
CA ARG A 42 -0.84 -25.18 4.28
C ARG A 42 -0.91 -26.08 5.50
N THR A 43 -0.09 -25.77 6.50
CA THR A 43 -0.13 -26.40 7.81
C THR A 43 -1.35 -25.92 8.60
N GLY A 44 -1.64 -26.54 9.75
CA GLY A 44 -2.71 -26.13 10.66
C GLY A 44 -2.54 -24.72 11.26
N SER A 45 -1.33 -24.17 11.23
CA SER A 45 -1.03 -22.80 11.63
C SER A 45 -1.12 -21.80 10.46
N GLY A 46 -1.42 -22.28 9.24
CA GLY A 46 -1.43 -21.44 8.02
C GLY A 46 -0.07 -21.29 7.33
N ALA A 47 1.01 -21.82 7.90
CA ALA A 47 2.32 -21.76 7.27
C ALA A 47 2.35 -22.57 5.95
N PRO A 48 3.22 -22.20 4.99
CA PRO A 48 3.37 -22.91 3.73
C PRO A 48 3.67 -24.39 3.93
N GLY A 49 2.95 -25.27 3.23
CA GLY A 49 3.16 -26.70 3.16
C GLY A 49 4.10 -27.09 2.00
N PRO A 50 4.35 -28.42 1.82
CA PRO A 50 5.31 -28.90 0.82
C PRO A 50 4.89 -28.64 -0.63
N LYS A 51 3.61 -28.43 -0.90
CA LYS A 51 3.07 -28.12 -2.23
C LYS A 51 2.54 -26.68 -2.34
N TYR A 52 2.93 -25.80 -1.42
CA TYR A 52 2.53 -24.40 -1.46
C TYR A 52 3.00 -23.74 -2.77
N TRP A 53 2.14 -22.92 -3.34
CA TRP A 53 2.38 -22.20 -4.57
C TRP A 53 1.89 -20.76 -4.47
N GLN A 54 2.45 -19.89 -5.29
CA GLN A 54 1.98 -18.54 -5.54
C GLN A 54 1.96 -18.28 -7.04
N GLN A 55 0.96 -17.57 -7.51
CA GLN A 55 0.94 -17.07 -8.88
C GLN A 55 1.98 -15.95 -9.04
N GLN A 56 2.42 -15.74 -10.27
CA GLN A 56 3.33 -14.66 -10.63
C GLN A 56 2.74 -13.86 -11.79
N ALA A 57 2.94 -12.54 -11.78
CA ALA A 57 2.54 -11.65 -12.85
C ALA A 57 3.67 -10.66 -13.14
N ASP A 58 4.27 -10.76 -14.32
CA ASP A 58 5.32 -9.85 -14.78
C ASP A 58 4.73 -8.77 -15.68
N TYR A 59 5.28 -7.56 -15.60
CA TYR A 59 4.75 -6.39 -16.28
C TYR A 59 5.83 -5.65 -17.08
N ASP A 60 5.51 -5.34 -18.35
CA ASP A 60 6.25 -4.36 -19.15
C ASP A 60 5.31 -3.18 -19.44
N ILE A 61 5.53 -2.06 -18.78
CA ILE A 61 4.61 -0.91 -18.75
C ILE A 61 5.29 0.29 -19.40
N ALA A 62 4.58 1.00 -20.28
CA ALA A 62 4.96 2.31 -20.77
C ALA A 62 3.85 3.31 -20.51
N VAL A 63 4.16 4.38 -19.77
CA VAL A 63 3.20 5.45 -19.47
C VAL A 63 3.71 6.81 -19.86
N GLU A 64 2.78 7.69 -20.20
CA GLU A 64 3.02 9.11 -20.51
C GLU A 64 2.11 9.97 -19.64
N LEU A 65 2.73 10.86 -18.87
CA LEU A 65 2.06 11.88 -18.08
C LEU A 65 1.90 13.15 -18.92
N ASN A 66 0.66 13.63 -19.06
CA ASN A 66 0.37 14.92 -19.63
C ASN A 66 0.12 15.94 -18.50
N ASP A 67 1.07 16.86 -18.32
CA ASP A 67 1.05 17.91 -17.29
C ASP A 67 0.14 19.10 -17.65
N GLU A 68 -0.35 19.20 -18.89
CA GLU A 68 -1.23 20.30 -19.32
C GLU A 68 -2.69 20.03 -18.98
N ASN A 69 -3.12 18.77 -19.14
CA ASN A 69 -4.51 18.38 -18.92
C ASN A 69 -4.68 17.32 -17.83
N GLN A 70 -3.62 17.01 -17.09
CA GLN A 70 -3.59 16.05 -15.97
C GLN A 70 -4.17 14.69 -16.36
N THR A 71 -3.66 14.10 -17.44
CA THR A 71 -4.02 12.75 -17.88
C THR A 71 -2.81 11.82 -17.83
N LEU A 72 -3.07 10.54 -17.62
CA LEU A 72 -2.11 9.46 -17.77
C LEU A 72 -2.58 8.52 -18.86
N LYS A 73 -1.70 8.25 -19.83
CA LYS A 73 -1.93 7.24 -20.87
C LYS A 73 -0.89 6.14 -20.74
N GLY A 74 -1.31 4.89 -20.90
CA GLY A 74 -0.40 3.76 -20.76
C GLY A 74 -0.74 2.59 -21.67
N THR A 75 0.28 1.78 -21.84
CA THR A 75 0.19 0.42 -22.39
C THR A 75 0.98 -0.51 -21.50
N GLU A 76 0.50 -1.73 -21.35
CA GLU A 76 1.24 -2.78 -20.65
C GLU A 76 1.16 -4.09 -21.39
N THR A 77 2.15 -4.94 -21.15
CA THR A 77 2.08 -6.36 -21.43
C THR A 77 2.24 -7.09 -20.10
N ILE A 78 1.25 -7.91 -19.77
CA ILE A 78 1.24 -8.75 -18.57
C ILE A 78 1.57 -10.16 -19.01
N THR A 79 2.55 -10.80 -18.36
CA THR A 79 2.82 -12.23 -18.48
C THR A 79 2.42 -12.90 -17.17
N TYR A 80 1.34 -13.66 -17.22
CA TYR A 80 0.81 -14.36 -16.06
C TYR A 80 1.25 -15.82 -16.06
N HIS A 81 1.72 -16.32 -14.91
CA HIS A 81 2.23 -17.67 -14.71
C HIS A 81 1.24 -18.46 -13.84
N ASN A 82 0.72 -19.56 -14.37
CA ASN A 82 -0.15 -20.45 -13.62
C ASN A 82 0.66 -21.48 -12.84
N ASN A 83 1.09 -21.11 -11.64
CA ASN A 83 1.81 -21.99 -10.73
C ASN A 83 0.86 -22.88 -9.88
N SER A 84 -0.46 -22.71 -10.03
CA SER A 84 -1.45 -23.54 -9.33
C SER A 84 -1.57 -24.94 -9.95
N PRO A 85 -2.09 -25.92 -9.22
CA PRO A 85 -2.39 -27.24 -9.77
C PRO A 85 -3.65 -27.26 -10.64
N GLU A 86 -4.32 -26.13 -10.83
CA GLU A 86 -5.61 -26.02 -11.50
C GLU A 86 -5.50 -25.44 -12.90
N THR A 87 -6.43 -25.81 -13.77
CA THR A 87 -6.55 -25.25 -15.12
C THR A 87 -7.42 -23.99 -15.07
N LEU A 88 -6.87 -22.86 -15.51
CA LEU A 88 -7.58 -21.58 -15.54
C LEU A 88 -8.22 -21.35 -16.92
N THR A 89 -9.48 -20.95 -16.93
CA THR A 89 -10.25 -20.65 -18.15
C THR A 89 -10.54 -19.16 -18.33
N TYR A 90 -10.24 -18.36 -17.30
CA TYR A 90 -10.35 -16.91 -17.29
C TYR A 90 -9.37 -16.31 -16.29
N LEU A 91 -9.08 -15.02 -16.45
CA LEU A 91 -8.26 -14.23 -15.55
C LEU A 91 -9.09 -13.06 -15.00
N TRP A 92 -8.72 -12.57 -13.80
CA TRP A 92 -9.26 -11.35 -13.24
C TRP A 92 -8.19 -10.27 -13.13
N VAL A 93 -8.58 -9.05 -13.52
CA VAL A 93 -7.75 -7.85 -13.47
C VAL A 93 -8.47 -6.78 -12.65
N GLN A 94 -7.75 -6.12 -11.76
CA GLN A 94 -8.24 -5.02 -10.92
C GLN A 94 -8.14 -3.70 -11.69
N LEU A 95 -9.20 -2.92 -11.68
CA LEU A 95 -9.32 -1.60 -12.30
C LEU A 95 -9.64 -0.55 -11.23
N ASP A 96 -8.72 -0.33 -10.28
CA ASP A 96 -9.00 0.44 -9.07
C ASP A 96 -9.41 1.89 -9.34
N GLN A 97 -8.91 2.52 -10.42
CA GLN A 97 -9.34 3.87 -10.79
C GLN A 97 -10.84 3.96 -11.08
N ASN A 98 -11.49 2.85 -11.45
CA ASN A 98 -12.92 2.84 -11.74
C ASN A 98 -13.80 3.16 -10.52
N MET A 99 -13.24 3.13 -9.31
CA MET A 99 -13.95 3.71 -8.15
C MET A 99 -14.30 5.20 -8.34
N ARG A 100 -13.58 5.89 -9.25
CA ARG A 100 -13.76 7.30 -9.63
C ARG A 100 -14.37 7.48 -11.02
N ALA A 101 -14.84 6.39 -11.64
CA ALA A 101 -15.61 6.51 -12.88
C ALA A 101 -16.94 7.24 -12.60
N GLN A 102 -17.43 7.97 -13.58
CA GLN A 102 -18.66 8.74 -13.45
C GLN A 102 -19.88 7.87 -13.11
N ASP A 103 -19.88 6.62 -13.58
CA ASP A 103 -20.92 5.62 -13.32
C ASP A 103 -20.57 4.64 -12.17
N SER A 104 -19.56 4.97 -11.35
CA SER A 104 -19.16 4.13 -10.23
C SER A 104 -20.26 4.00 -9.17
N ASN A 105 -20.53 2.78 -8.76
CA ASN A 105 -21.42 2.50 -7.65
C ASN A 105 -20.70 2.47 -6.27
N THR A 106 -19.38 2.67 -6.23
CA THR A 106 -18.58 2.65 -5.00
C THR A 106 -19.17 3.52 -3.88
N PRO A 107 -19.63 4.77 -4.13
CA PRO A 107 -20.25 5.59 -3.07
C PRO A 107 -21.52 5.00 -2.47
N LEU A 108 -22.21 4.12 -3.20
CA LEU A 108 -23.46 3.48 -2.78
C LEU A 108 -23.24 2.19 -1.99
N VAL A 109 -22.13 1.48 -2.28
CA VAL A 109 -21.86 0.15 -1.73
C VAL A 109 -20.71 0.14 -0.72
N ALA A 110 -19.89 1.19 -0.69
CA ALA A 110 -18.81 1.33 0.28
C ALA A 110 -19.37 1.34 1.71
N ASN A 111 -18.78 0.51 2.57
CA ASN A 111 -19.19 0.40 3.95
C ASN A 111 -18.84 1.67 4.73
N SER A 112 -19.81 2.54 4.94
CA SER A 112 -19.69 3.68 5.84
C SER A 112 -20.63 3.48 7.02
N ALA A 113 -20.23 3.92 8.21
CA ALA A 113 -21.13 3.94 9.34
C ALA A 113 -22.31 4.87 9.01
N ILE A 114 -23.54 4.33 9.03
CA ILE A 114 -24.75 5.15 8.95
C ILE A 114 -24.80 5.99 10.23
N THR A 115 -24.75 7.31 10.07
CA THR A 115 -24.86 8.26 11.17
C THR A 115 -26.21 8.98 11.08
N ASP A 116 -26.79 9.38 12.22
CA ASP A 116 -28.05 10.10 12.30
C ASP A 116 -28.01 11.47 11.57
N SER A 117 -26.82 11.97 11.30
CA SER A 117 -26.58 13.22 10.57
C SER A 117 -25.26 13.19 9.80
N ILE A 118 -25.25 13.81 8.63
CA ILE A 118 -24.06 13.97 7.80
C ILE A 118 -23.75 15.46 7.67
N PRO A 119 -22.53 15.94 7.94
CA PRO A 119 -22.16 17.33 7.72
C PRO A 119 -22.38 17.76 6.27
N VAL A 120 -23.00 18.91 6.06
CA VAL A 120 -23.29 19.46 4.71
C VAL A 120 -22.05 19.52 3.83
N LYS A 121 -20.87 19.81 4.41
CA LYS A 121 -19.60 19.80 3.69
C LYS A 121 -19.24 18.44 3.09
N LEU A 122 -19.53 17.34 3.80
CA LEU A 122 -19.31 15.98 3.28
C LEU A 122 -20.25 15.67 2.12
N VAL A 123 -21.51 16.06 2.22
CA VAL A 123 -22.48 15.92 1.12
C VAL A 123 -22.04 16.74 -0.08
N ALA A 124 -21.66 18.00 0.11
CA ALA A 124 -21.19 18.87 -0.96
C ALA A 124 -19.93 18.31 -1.66
N ASN A 125 -18.97 17.80 -0.88
CA ASN A 125 -17.76 17.18 -1.43
C ASN A 125 -18.10 15.90 -2.23
N SER A 126 -19.01 15.07 -1.73
CA SER A 126 -19.45 13.85 -2.43
C SER A 126 -20.15 14.18 -3.74
N LEU A 127 -20.98 15.22 -3.77
CA LEU A 127 -21.67 15.67 -4.99
C LEU A 127 -20.67 16.25 -6.00
N GLY A 128 -19.69 17.05 -5.55
CA GLY A 128 -18.65 17.60 -6.44
C GLY A 128 -17.72 16.52 -7.00
N ALA A 129 -17.47 15.43 -6.26
CA ALA A 129 -16.69 14.30 -6.77
C ALA A 129 -17.44 13.50 -7.86
N MET A 130 -18.76 13.56 -7.90
CA MET A 130 -19.58 12.88 -8.93
C MET A 130 -19.42 13.48 -10.34
N ASP A 131 -18.97 14.74 -10.48
CA ASP A 131 -18.73 15.36 -11.78
C ASP A 131 -17.37 14.99 -12.39
N PHE A 132 -16.49 14.35 -11.63
CA PHE A 132 -15.18 13.93 -12.09
C PHE A 132 -15.21 12.49 -12.61
N ASP A 133 -14.69 12.26 -13.82
CA ASP A 133 -14.54 10.94 -14.42
C ASP A 133 -13.08 10.53 -14.45
N GLY A 134 -12.64 9.84 -13.39
CA GLY A 134 -11.28 9.33 -13.19
C GLY A 134 -11.12 7.83 -13.49
N GLY A 135 -12.15 7.14 -13.99
CA GLY A 135 -12.09 5.72 -14.32
C GLY A 135 -11.21 5.43 -15.55
N PHE A 136 -10.68 4.22 -15.61
CA PHE A 136 -9.94 3.73 -16.79
C PHE A 136 -10.79 3.78 -18.06
N LYS A 137 -10.22 4.32 -19.12
CA LYS A 137 -10.72 4.22 -20.49
C LYS A 137 -9.91 3.18 -21.21
N ILE A 138 -10.38 1.92 -21.16
CA ILE A 138 -9.73 0.78 -21.83
C ILE A 138 -9.89 0.94 -23.33
N GLN A 139 -8.78 0.97 -24.05
CA GLN A 139 -8.73 1.14 -25.51
C GLN A 139 -8.64 -0.20 -26.24
N SER A 140 -7.89 -1.14 -25.67
CA SER A 140 -7.74 -2.50 -26.22
C SER A 140 -7.29 -3.48 -25.16
N VAL A 141 -7.71 -4.74 -25.30
CA VAL A 141 -7.20 -5.91 -24.57
C VAL A 141 -6.91 -6.98 -25.63
N THR A 142 -5.64 -7.35 -25.78
CA THR A 142 -5.20 -8.21 -26.90
C THR A 142 -4.18 -9.25 -26.45
N SER A 143 -4.13 -10.39 -27.11
CA SER A 143 -3.02 -11.34 -27.05
C SER A 143 -2.59 -11.70 -28.46
N ASN A 144 -1.28 -11.67 -28.74
CA ASN A 144 -0.73 -11.89 -30.09
C ASN A 144 -1.42 -11.02 -31.16
N ASN A 145 -1.71 -9.77 -30.86
CA ASN A 145 -2.44 -8.79 -31.70
C ASN A 145 -3.88 -9.19 -32.06
N GLN A 146 -4.47 -10.17 -31.36
CA GLN A 146 -5.88 -10.51 -31.50
C GLN A 146 -6.66 -10.00 -30.29
N PRO A 147 -7.87 -9.44 -30.50
CA PRO A 147 -8.72 -9.01 -29.39
C PRO A 147 -9.08 -10.18 -28.48
N LEU A 148 -9.10 -9.94 -27.17
CA LEU A 148 -9.61 -10.87 -26.17
C LEU A 148 -11.03 -10.48 -25.76
N ASN A 149 -11.84 -11.47 -25.43
CA ASN A 149 -13.14 -11.25 -24.83
C ASN A 149 -12.98 -10.86 -23.36
N TYR A 150 -13.56 -9.74 -22.96
CA TYR A 150 -13.53 -9.30 -21.57
C TYR A 150 -14.84 -8.65 -21.14
N THR A 151 -15.09 -8.66 -19.86
CA THR A 151 -16.24 -7.99 -19.23
C THR A 151 -15.75 -7.16 -18.04
N ILE A 152 -16.13 -5.88 -18.00
CA ILE A 152 -15.85 -4.99 -16.88
C ILE A 152 -17.08 -4.94 -15.97
N ASN A 153 -16.85 -5.19 -14.69
CA ASN A 153 -17.82 -4.99 -13.62
C ASN A 153 -17.22 -4.05 -12.58
N GLN A 154 -17.50 -2.76 -12.71
CA GLN A 154 -16.98 -1.70 -11.83
C GLN A 154 -15.45 -1.72 -11.77
N THR A 155 -14.86 -2.07 -10.62
CA THR A 155 -13.40 -2.10 -10.41
C THR A 155 -12.73 -3.42 -10.80
N MET A 156 -13.45 -4.34 -11.42
CA MET A 156 -12.93 -5.64 -11.83
C MET A 156 -13.18 -5.91 -13.31
N MET A 157 -12.17 -6.46 -13.99
CA MET A 157 -12.27 -6.93 -15.37
C MET A 157 -11.98 -8.43 -15.42
N ARG A 158 -12.91 -9.20 -16.00
CA ARG A 158 -12.70 -10.61 -16.33
C ARG A 158 -12.28 -10.73 -17.79
N ILE A 159 -11.23 -11.49 -18.05
CA ILE A 159 -10.75 -11.84 -19.37
C ILE A 159 -10.98 -13.34 -19.59
N ASP A 160 -11.78 -13.71 -20.58
CA ASP A 160 -12.01 -15.10 -20.93
C ASP A 160 -10.88 -15.60 -21.85
N LEU A 161 -10.32 -16.77 -21.53
CA LEU A 161 -9.22 -17.35 -22.29
C LEU A 161 -9.76 -18.23 -23.42
N ASP A 162 -9.33 -18.01 -24.66
CA ASP A 162 -9.70 -18.85 -25.81
C ASP A 162 -9.22 -20.30 -25.65
N LYS A 163 -8.12 -20.48 -24.94
CA LYS A 163 -7.56 -21.78 -24.55
C LYS A 163 -7.34 -21.83 -23.06
N PRO A 164 -7.80 -22.89 -22.37
CA PRO A 164 -7.50 -23.08 -20.96
C PRO A 164 -5.99 -23.10 -20.71
N MET A 165 -5.58 -22.48 -19.61
CA MET A 165 -4.20 -22.37 -19.15
C MET A 165 -3.92 -23.48 -18.14
N ALA A 166 -3.18 -24.51 -18.54
CA ALA A 166 -2.85 -25.64 -17.66
C ALA A 166 -1.85 -25.26 -16.55
N PRO A 167 -1.69 -26.09 -15.51
CA PRO A 167 -0.61 -25.93 -14.52
C PRO A 167 0.77 -25.80 -15.18
N GLY A 168 1.54 -24.77 -14.82
CA GLY A 168 2.85 -24.48 -15.38
C GLY A 168 2.84 -23.68 -16.69
N ASP A 169 1.68 -23.37 -17.25
CA ASP A 169 1.57 -22.53 -18.46
C ASP A 169 1.78 -21.05 -18.14
N GLN A 170 2.16 -20.31 -19.19
CA GLN A 170 2.23 -18.84 -19.18
C GLN A 170 1.27 -18.26 -20.23
N PHE A 171 0.67 -17.11 -19.91
CA PHE A 171 -0.18 -16.39 -20.84
C PHE A 171 0.18 -14.90 -20.86
N SER A 172 0.51 -14.37 -22.03
CA SER A 172 0.84 -12.97 -22.21
C SER A 172 -0.26 -12.23 -22.97
N PHE A 173 -0.66 -11.08 -22.46
CA PHE A 173 -1.64 -10.20 -23.06
C PHE A 173 -1.30 -8.74 -22.80
N SER A 174 -1.83 -7.83 -23.62
CA SER A 174 -1.57 -6.40 -23.54
C SER A 174 -2.85 -5.63 -23.34
N ILE A 175 -2.78 -4.59 -22.53
CA ILE A 175 -3.86 -3.63 -22.30
C ILE A 175 -3.35 -2.24 -22.67
N ALA A 176 -4.19 -1.46 -23.37
CA ALA A 176 -3.97 -0.03 -23.58
C ALA A 176 -5.10 0.76 -22.89
N TRP A 177 -4.72 1.82 -22.17
CA TRP A 177 -5.67 2.63 -21.39
C TRP A 177 -5.25 4.09 -21.28
N TRP A 178 -6.16 4.91 -20.78
CA TRP A 178 -5.87 6.23 -20.24
C TRP A 178 -6.91 6.60 -19.17
N TYR A 179 -6.61 7.60 -18.34
CA TYR A 179 -7.57 8.17 -17.39
C TYR A 179 -7.20 9.61 -17.01
N ASN A 180 -8.17 10.35 -16.45
CA ASN A 180 -7.96 11.67 -15.87
C ASN A 180 -7.41 11.52 -14.44
N ILE A 181 -6.29 12.18 -14.16
CA ILE A 181 -5.68 12.20 -12.83
C ILE A 181 -6.49 13.17 -11.95
N ASN A 182 -6.94 12.70 -10.79
CA ASN A 182 -7.75 13.49 -9.87
C ASN A 182 -6.91 14.53 -9.10
N ASP A 183 -7.55 15.68 -8.82
CA ASP A 183 -7.08 16.60 -7.77
C ASP A 183 -7.27 15.93 -6.41
N ARG A 184 -6.17 15.46 -5.83
CA ARG A 184 -6.19 14.72 -4.57
C ARG A 184 -6.63 15.59 -3.38
N MET A 185 -6.42 16.90 -3.46
CA MET A 185 -6.81 17.84 -2.41
C MET A 185 -8.32 18.11 -2.38
N GLN A 186 -9.01 17.91 -3.51
CA GLN A 186 -10.45 18.10 -3.63
C GLN A 186 -11.22 16.79 -3.56
N ILE A 187 -10.77 15.77 -4.31
CA ILE A 187 -11.47 14.49 -4.46
C ILE A 187 -10.98 13.48 -3.41
N GLY A 188 -9.73 13.65 -2.93
CA GLY A 188 -9.09 12.69 -2.04
C GLY A 188 -8.50 11.49 -2.78
N GLY A 189 -8.20 10.42 -2.02
CA GLY A 189 -7.63 9.18 -2.53
C GLY A 189 -6.12 9.10 -2.40
N ARG A 190 -5.58 7.94 -2.78
CA ARG A 190 -4.18 7.56 -2.61
C ARG A 190 -3.30 8.05 -3.75
N SER A 191 -3.89 8.25 -4.93
CA SER A 191 -3.25 8.71 -6.15
C SER A 191 -3.89 10.00 -6.64
N GLY A 192 -3.14 10.83 -7.37
CA GLY A 192 -3.60 12.08 -7.92
C GLY A 192 -2.53 13.16 -7.91
N TYR A 193 -2.94 14.40 -8.08
CA TYR A 193 -2.03 15.55 -8.00
C TYR A 193 -2.37 16.49 -6.85
N GLU A 194 -1.38 17.28 -6.44
CA GLU A 194 -1.52 18.51 -5.67
C GLU A 194 -1.13 19.69 -6.55
N TYR A 195 -2.01 20.70 -6.63
CA TYR A 195 -1.75 21.93 -7.36
C TYR A 195 -1.21 23.03 -6.44
N PHE A 196 -0.17 23.73 -6.88
CA PHE A 196 0.48 24.83 -6.17
C PHE A 196 0.15 26.16 -6.86
N PRO A 197 -0.86 26.90 -6.39
CA PRO A 197 -1.37 28.09 -7.10
C PRO A 197 -0.37 29.25 -7.15
N LYS A 198 0.60 29.33 -6.23
CA LYS A 198 1.61 30.40 -6.20
C LYS A 198 2.56 30.37 -7.39
N ASP A 199 2.84 29.18 -7.94
CA ASP A 199 3.76 29.00 -9.05
C ASP A 199 3.15 28.25 -10.25
N GLY A 200 1.89 27.82 -10.13
CA GLY A 200 1.14 27.15 -11.19
C GLY A 200 1.69 25.75 -11.55
N ASN A 201 2.28 25.05 -10.59
CA ASN A 201 2.88 23.73 -10.78
C ASN A 201 2.13 22.64 -10.02
N TYR A 202 2.51 21.40 -10.29
CA TYR A 202 1.89 20.20 -9.75
C TYR A 202 2.92 19.28 -9.11
N VAL A 203 2.51 18.54 -8.08
CA VAL A 203 3.16 17.34 -7.59
C VAL A 203 2.22 16.17 -7.84
N TYR A 204 2.66 15.22 -8.64
CA TYR A 204 1.92 14.00 -8.96
C TYR A 204 2.41 12.86 -8.07
N THR A 205 1.46 12.19 -7.41
CA THR A 205 1.67 10.90 -6.74
C THR A 205 0.79 9.89 -7.45
N ILE A 206 1.40 8.93 -8.13
CA ILE A 206 0.72 8.04 -9.09
C ILE A 206 0.84 6.60 -8.62
N ALA A 207 -0.29 6.03 -8.27
CA ALA A 207 -0.45 4.67 -7.82
C ALA A 207 -1.78 4.09 -8.30
N GLN A 208 -1.93 2.76 -8.28
CA GLN A 208 -3.08 2.06 -8.89
C GLN A 208 -3.36 2.56 -10.32
N PHE A 209 -2.30 2.87 -11.06
CA PHE A 209 -2.36 3.60 -12.33
C PHE A 209 -2.43 2.70 -13.56
N TYR A 210 -2.28 1.41 -13.38
CA TYR A 210 -2.31 0.36 -14.42
C TYR A 210 -3.28 -0.75 -14.00
N PRO A 211 -3.91 -1.47 -14.94
CA PRO A 211 -4.68 -2.67 -14.66
C PRO A 211 -3.81 -3.75 -14.00
N ARG A 212 -4.21 -4.27 -12.84
CA ARG A 212 -3.40 -5.18 -12.02
C ARG A 212 -4.03 -6.57 -11.93
N MET A 213 -3.23 -7.63 -12.04
CA MET A 213 -3.73 -9.00 -11.84
C MET A 213 -4.31 -9.16 -10.44
N ALA A 214 -5.47 -9.80 -10.33
CA ALA A 214 -6.01 -10.23 -9.07
C ALA A 214 -5.23 -11.46 -8.54
N VAL A 215 -5.19 -11.63 -7.22
CA VAL A 215 -4.64 -12.86 -6.62
C VAL A 215 -5.53 -14.05 -6.93
N TYR A 216 -4.89 -15.18 -7.24
CA TYR A 216 -5.48 -16.51 -7.22
C TYR A 216 -4.69 -17.37 -6.26
N ASP A 217 -5.33 -17.88 -5.22
CA ASP A 217 -4.67 -18.64 -4.16
C ASP A 217 -5.40 -19.95 -3.82
N ASP A 218 -4.77 -20.74 -2.95
CA ASP A 218 -5.26 -22.06 -2.53
C ASP A 218 -6.39 -21.98 -1.49
N TYR A 219 -6.68 -20.79 -0.98
CA TYR A 219 -7.66 -20.57 0.08
C TYR A 219 -9.00 -20.05 -0.44
N GLU A 220 -8.98 -18.98 -1.24
CA GLU A 220 -10.19 -18.32 -1.76
C GLU A 220 -10.37 -18.48 -3.27
N GLY A 221 -9.37 -19.00 -3.99
CA GLY A 221 -9.34 -18.94 -5.44
C GLY A 221 -9.11 -17.50 -5.91
N TRP A 222 -9.91 -16.98 -6.86
CA TRP A 222 -9.79 -15.61 -7.33
C TRP A 222 -10.29 -14.60 -6.29
N GLN A 223 -9.42 -13.71 -5.88
CA GLN A 223 -9.75 -12.56 -5.03
C GLN A 223 -10.26 -11.40 -5.91
N ASN A 224 -11.52 -11.49 -6.33
CA ASN A 224 -12.17 -10.55 -7.25
C ASN A 224 -13.13 -9.57 -6.56
N LYS A 225 -12.87 -9.23 -5.30
CA LYS A 225 -13.66 -8.24 -4.55
C LYS A 225 -13.47 -6.84 -5.15
N GLN A 226 -14.57 -6.08 -5.23
CA GLN A 226 -14.54 -4.69 -5.66
C GLN A 226 -13.64 -3.85 -4.75
N PHE A 227 -12.90 -2.91 -5.31
CA PHE A 227 -12.14 -1.95 -4.53
C PHE A 227 -13.07 -0.82 -4.04
N LEU A 228 -13.26 -0.73 -2.74
CA LEU A 228 -14.17 0.22 -2.10
C LEU A 228 -13.44 1.33 -1.34
N GLY A 229 -12.12 1.41 -1.45
CA GLY A 229 -11.28 2.39 -0.76
C GLY A 229 -11.01 2.07 0.70
N ARG A 230 -11.43 0.89 1.19
CA ARG A 230 -11.17 0.41 2.54
C ARG A 230 -10.45 -0.93 2.49
N GLY A 231 -9.46 -1.14 3.35
CA GLY A 231 -8.48 -2.21 3.20
C GLY A 231 -7.48 -1.88 2.11
N GLU A 232 -6.33 -2.52 2.16
CA GLU A 232 -5.24 -2.30 1.21
C GLU A 232 -5.36 -3.23 -0.01
N PHE A 233 -4.25 -3.58 -0.66
CA PHE A 233 -4.26 -4.36 -1.89
C PHE A 233 -3.53 -5.68 -1.68
N THR A 234 -4.17 -6.78 -2.04
CA THR A 234 -3.50 -8.07 -2.20
C THR A 234 -3.21 -8.30 -3.68
N LEU A 235 -1.95 -8.55 -4.03
CA LEU A 235 -1.48 -8.64 -5.41
C LEU A 235 -0.44 -9.76 -5.55
N PRO A 236 -0.37 -10.44 -6.70
CA PRO A 236 0.69 -11.40 -6.97
C PRO A 236 2.03 -10.69 -7.18
N PHE A 237 3.12 -11.33 -6.77
CA PHE A 237 4.48 -10.86 -7.06
C PHE A 237 4.86 -11.07 -8.51
N GLY A 238 5.79 -10.27 -9.01
CA GLY A 238 6.39 -10.38 -10.33
C GLY A 238 7.47 -9.34 -10.57
N ASP A 239 7.99 -9.33 -11.78
CA ASP A 239 9.00 -8.39 -12.23
C ASP A 239 8.37 -7.26 -13.03
N PHE A 240 8.83 -6.04 -12.78
CA PHE A 240 8.31 -4.84 -13.44
C PHE A 240 9.40 -4.14 -14.25
N LYS A 241 9.14 -3.93 -15.54
CA LYS A 241 9.89 -3.00 -16.41
C LYS A 241 8.97 -1.85 -16.75
N VAL A 242 9.33 -0.64 -16.31
CA VAL A 242 8.44 0.51 -16.44
C VAL A 242 9.16 1.70 -17.08
N LYS A 243 8.58 2.22 -18.16
CA LYS A 243 8.99 3.44 -18.85
C LYS A 243 8.01 4.56 -18.54
N ILE A 244 8.51 5.62 -17.92
CA ILE A 244 7.72 6.77 -17.47
C ILE A 244 8.16 7.99 -18.27
N THR A 245 7.32 8.43 -19.20
CA THR A 245 7.56 9.63 -20.03
C THR A 245 6.87 10.83 -19.41
N VAL A 246 7.66 11.85 -19.08
CA VAL A 246 7.22 13.08 -18.41
C VAL A 246 7.84 14.31 -19.08
N PRO A 247 7.39 15.57 -18.80
CA PRO A 247 8.12 16.76 -19.20
C PRO A 247 9.60 16.69 -18.78
N SER A 248 10.52 17.16 -19.62
CA SER A 248 11.96 17.01 -19.40
C SER A 248 12.51 17.75 -18.17
N ASP A 249 11.73 18.68 -17.63
CA ASP A 249 12.03 19.39 -16.39
C ASP A 249 11.54 18.66 -15.12
N HIS A 250 10.77 17.58 -15.25
CA HIS A 250 10.34 16.79 -14.12
C HIS A 250 11.45 15.89 -13.57
N ILE A 251 11.40 15.63 -12.28
CA ILE A 251 12.16 14.59 -11.58
C ILE A 251 11.16 13.49 -11.20
N VAL A 252 11.54 12.24 -11.40
CA VAL A 252 10.72 11.07 -11.10
C VAL A 252 11.30 10.29 -9.93
N ALA A 253 10.47 9.99 -8.94
CA ALA A 253 10.70 9.00 -7.90
C ALA A 253 9.86 7.77 -8.21
N SER A 254 10.40 6.56 -8.07
CA SER A 254 9.66 5.37 -8.49
C SER A 254 10.10 4.11 -7.75
N THR A 255 9.20 3.15 -7.63
CA THR A 255 9.52 1.76 -7.31
C THR A 255 10.67 1.27 -8.20
N GLY A 256 11.64 0.56 -7.63
CA GLY A 256 12.72 -0.09 -8.37
C GLY A 256 13.96 0.77 -8.59
N THR A 257 14.84 0.26 -9.43
CA THR A 257 16.13 0.85 -9.80
C THR A 257 16.01 1.66 -11.08
N LEU A 258 16.52 2.90 -11.09
CA LEU A 258 16.64 3.73 -12.29
C LEU A 258 17.73 3.15 -13.22
N LEU A 259 17.33 2.76 -14.44
CA LEU A 259 18.24 2.09 -15.41
C LEU A 259 19.00 3.07 -16.31
N ASN A 260 18.44 4.25 -16.55
CA ASN A 260 18.98 5.22 -17.49
C ASN A 260 19.32 6.59 -16.88
N PRO A 261 20.04 6.64 -15.73
CA PRO A 261 20.31 7.90 -15.04
C PRO A 261 21.06 8.93 -15.89
N ALA A 262 21.93 8.49 -16.81
CA ALA A 262 22.67 9.38 -17.70
C ALA A 262 21.81 10.12 -18.72
N GLN A 263 20.63 9.59 -19.08
CA GLN A 263 19.66 10.25 -19.95
C GLN A 263 18.66 11.12 -19.16
N ALA A 264 18.37 10.71 -17.93
CA ALA A 264 17.34 11.35 -17.09
C ALA A 264 17.86 12.55 -16.27
N LEU A 265 19.15 12.55 -15.94
CA LEU A 265 19.79 13.54 -15.06
C LEU A 265 20.79 14.44 -15.82
N THR A 266 20.99 15.67 -15.32
CA THR A 266 22.11 16.47 -15.76
C THR A 266 23.45 15.84 -15.28
N LYS A 267 24.55 16.25 -15.87
CA LYS A 267 25.88 15.75 -15.48
C LYS A 267 26.15 15.97 -13.99
N GLU A 268 25.83 17.14 -13.47
CA GLU A 268 26.04 17.49 -12.06
C GLU A 268 25.12 16.70 -11.12
N GLN A 269 23.90 16.43 -11.54
CA GLN A 269 22.97 15.59 -10.79
C GLN A 269 23.43 14.12 -10.78
N LEU A 270 23.93 13.61 -11.91
CA LEU A 270 24.47 12.27 -12.00
C LEU A 270 25.70 12.09 -11.10
N GLU A 271 26.64 13.06 -11.10
CA GLU A 271 27.81 13.03 -10.21
C GLU A 271 27.39 12.98 -8.73
N ARG A 272 26.40 13.79 -8.33
CA ARG A 272 25.85 13.77 -6.96
C ARG A 272 25.11 12.48 -6.63
N PHE A 273 24.39 11.90 -7.58
CA PHE A 273 23.73 10.61 -7.44
C PHE A 273 24.75 9.48 -7.21
N GLU A 274 25.82 9.44 -7.98
CA GLU A 274 26.89 8.45 -7.77
C GLU A 274 27.59 8.66 -6.41
N GLN A 275 27.80 9.91 -5.98
CA GLN A 275 28.35 10.20 -4.65
C GLN A 275 27.43 9.70 -3.52
N ALA A 276 26.12 9.78 -3.67
CA ALA A 276 25.16 9.33 -2.67
C ALA A 276 25.27 7.84 -2.36
N LYS A 277 25.62 7.01 -3.36
CA LYS A 277 25.78 5.56 -3.23
C LYS A 277 26.88 5.12 -2.25
N SER A 278 27.78 6.03 -1.89
CA SER A 278 28.86 5.79 -0.91
C SER A 278 28.82 6.73 0.29
N SER A 279 27.75 7.53 0.45
CA SER A 279 27.60 8.47 1.55
C SER A 279 26.77 7.85 2.69
N PHE A 280 27.43 7.29 3.70
CA PHE A 280 26.80 6.61 4.84
C PHE A 280 26.48 7.57 6.02
N ASP A 281 27.18 8.68 6.12
CA ASP A 281 27.09 9.59 7.28
C ASP A 281 25.99 10.64 7.14
N LYS A 282 25.77 11.15 5.95
CA LYS A 282 24.81 12.22 5.65
C LYS A 282 24.23 12.11 4.25
N PRO A 283 22.99 12.60 4.06
CA PRO A 283 22.40 12.71 2.73
C PRO A 283 23.21 13.62 1.79
N VAL A 284 23.24 13.26 0.51
CA VAL A 284 23.74 14.08 -0.59
C VAL A 284 22.53 14.66 -1.31
N ILE A 285 22.48 15.97 -1.50
CA ILE A 285 21.41 16.63 -2.25
C ILE A 285 21.72 16.48 -3.74
N ILE A 286 20.94 15.67 -4.43
CA ILE A 286 21.08 15.34 -5.85
C ILE A 286 20.46 16.44 -6.71
N VAL A 287 19.22 16.84 -6.39
CA VAL A 287 18.55 18.00 -7.00
C VAL A 287 18.37 19.06 -5.93
N THR A 288 19.02 20.19 -6.11
CA THR A 288 18.99 21.29 -5.14
C THR A 288 17.69 22.10 -5.23
N GLU A 289 17.31 22.78 -4.13
CA GLU A 289 16.18 23.71 -4.14
C GLU A 289 16.31 24.79 -5.22
N LYS A 290 17.54 25.31 -5.43
CA LYS A 290 17.80 26.31 -6.48
C LYS A 290 17.51 25.78 -7.87
N GLU A 291 17.83 24.51 -8.15
CA GLU A 291 17.54 23.86 -9.43
C GLU A 291 16.03 23.64 -9.59
N ALA A 292 15.34 23.18 -8.56
CA ALA A 292 13.88 22.99 -8.54
C ALA A 292 13.14 24.31 -8.78
N VAL A 293 13.47 25.37 -8.05
CA VAL A 293 12.88 26.71 -8.22
C VAL A 293 13.14 27.31 -9.61
N LYS A 294 14.27 26.98 -10.25
CA LYS A 294 14.53 27.38 -11.63
C LYS A 294 13.59 26.68 -12.61
N LYS A 295 13.35 25.38 -12.42
CA LYS A 295 12.44 24.58 -13.25
C LYS A 295 10.98 25.02 -13.09
N GLU A 296 10.55 25.40 -11.88
CA GLU A 296 9.20 25.91 -11.62
C GLU A 296 8.80 27.11 -12.52
N LYS A 297 9.76 27.93 -12.92
CA LYS A 297 9.54 29.17 -13.68
C LYS A 297 9.45 28.99 -15.18
N ASN A 298 10.07 27.95 -15.72
CA ASN A 298 10.21 27.73 -17.16
C ASN A 298 9.82 26.30 -17.49
N LYS A 299 8.54 26.08 -17.78
CA LYS A 299 8.01 24.77 -18.15
C LYS A 299 8.62 24.28 -19.46
N ALA A 300 9.18 23.08 -19.43
CA ALA A 300 9.70 22.42 -20.62
C ALA A 300 8.56 21.94 -21.53
N SER A 301 8.74 22.05 -22.83
CA SER A 301 7.82 21.53 -23.85
C SER A 301 8.23 20.16 -24.39
N ASP A 302 9.46 19.77 -24.21
CA ASP A 302 10.01 18.46 -24.55
C ASP A 302 9.81 17.46 -23.41
N LYS A 303 9.97 16.18 -23.71
CA LYS A 303 9.76 15.05 -22.78
C LYS A 303 11.03 14.23 -22.63
N VAL A 304 11.12 13.56 -21.49
CA VAL A 304 12.15 12.57 -21.18
C VAL A 304 11.51 11.30 -20.65
N THR A 305 12.07 10.16 -21.00
CA THR A 305 11.63 8.86 -20.48
C THR A 305 12.60 8.38 -19.42
N TRP A 306 12.05 8.08 -18.23
CA TRP A 306 12.74 7.42 -17.13
C TRP A 306 12.43 5.93 -17.20
N GLU A 307 13.46 5.09 -17.09
CA GLU A 307 13.31 3.63 -17.18
C GLU A 307 13.65 3.00 -15.83
N TYR A 308 12.74 2.19 -15.33
CA TYR A 308 12.87 1.52 -14.04
C TYR A 308 12.70 0.01 -14.16
N MET A 309 13.36 -0.73 -13.27
CA MET A 309 13.16 -2.15 -13.07
C MET A 309 13.03 -2.46 -11.58
N ALA A 310 12.05 -3.31 -11.26
CA ALA A 310 11.86 -3.83 -9.92
C ALA A 310 11.62 -5.34 -10.01
N ASP A 311 12.45 -6.11 -9.33
CA ASP A 311 12.38 -7.56 -9.34
C ASP A 311 11.59 -8.05 -8.12
N ASN A 312 10.70 -9.01 -8.34
CA ASN A 312 9.94 -9.69 -7.30
C ASN A 312 9.22 -8.73 -6.34
N VAL A 313 8.42 -7.85 -6.90
CA VAL A 313 7.55 -6.92 -6.15
C VAL A 313 6.09 -7.16 -6.49
N ARG A 314 5.20 -6.71 -5.61
CA ARG A 314 3.76 -6.94 -5.75
C ARG A 314 2.98 -5.77 -6.35
N ASP A 315 3.57 -4.60 -6.41
CA ASP A 315 2.96 -3.39 -6.98
C ASP A 315 4.03 -2.42 -7.47
N PHE A 316 3.60 -1.35 -8.14
CA PHE A 316 4.47 -0.31 -8.66
C PHE A 316 3.81 1.06 -8.51
N ALA A 317 4.56 2.05 -8.03
CA ALA A 317 4.10 3.42 -7.92
C ALA A 317 5.23 4.40 -8.31
N PHE A 318 4.84 5.62 -8.67
CA PHE A 318 5.79 6.68 -8.93
C PHE A 318 5.26 8.06 -8.53
N ALA A 319 6.16 9.01 -8.40
CA ALA A 319 5.83 10.42 -8.25
C ALA A 319 6.63 11.25 -9.25
N SER A 320 6.07 12.37 -9.70
CA SER A 320 6.70 13.22 -10.70
C SER A 320 6.40 14.69 -10.45
N SER A 321 7.42 15.52 -10.50
CA SER A 321 7.26 16.98 -10.42
C SER A 321 8.52 17.72 -10.85
N ARG A 322 8.35 18.93 -11.42
CA ARG A 322 9.47 19.87 -11.60
C ARG A 322 9.87 20.56 -10.29
N LYS A 323 9.03 20.47 -9.24
CA LYS A 323 9.26 21.06 -7.92
C LYS A 323 10.18 20.22 -7.02
N PHE A 324 10.50 18.99 -7.41
CA PHE A 324 11.23 18.09 -6.52
C PHE A 324 12.67 18.52 -6.29
N ILE A 325 12.99 18.70 -5.00
CA ILE A 325 14.29 18.57 -4.40
C ILE A 325 14.46 17.08 -4.14
N TRP A 326 15.66 16.54 -4.34
CA TRP A 326 15.94 15.13 -4.12
C TRP A 326 17.25 14.96 -3.37
N ASP A 327 17.23 14.25 -2.28
CA ASP A 327 18.42 13.83 -1.56
C ASP A 327 18.44 12.31 -1.32
N ALA A 328 19.63 11.76 -1.12
CA ALA A 328 19.82 10.33 -0.89
C ALA A 328 21.02 10.04 0.00
N GLN A 329 20.96 8.92 0.71
CA GLN A 329 22.03 8.42 1.58
C GLN A 329 22.11 6.90 1.50
N ALA A 330 23.33 6.36 1.43
CA ALA A 330 23.56 4.92 1.53
C ALA A 330 23.31 4.42 2.96
N VAL A 331 22.74 3.22 3.07
CA VAL A 331 22.48 2.56 4.36
C VAL A 331 23.10 1.17 4.33
N LYS A 332 23.90 0.80 5.33
CA LYS A 332 24.48 -0.55 5.42
C LYS A 332 23.51 -1.49 6.15
N ILE A 333 23.01 -2.50 5.46
CA ILE A 333 22.10 -3.53 5.99
C ILE A 333 22.66 -4.92 5.63
N GLY A 334 23.23 -5.63 6.58
CA GLY A 334 23.90 -6.90 6.31
C GLY A 334 24.93 -6.76 5.16
N ASP A 335 24.76 -7.53 4.10
CA ASP A 335 25.57 -7.44 2.88
C ASP A 335 25.03 -6.41 1.86
N ASN A 336 23.82 -5.90 2.06
CA ASN A 336 23.17 -4.95 1.17
C ASN A 336 23.56 -3.49 1.47
N THR A 337 23.37 -2.64 0.47
CA THR A 337 23.60 -1.19 0.61
C THR A 337 22.49 -0.41 -0.11
N PRO A 338 21.23 -0.46 0.41
CA PRO A 338 20.14 0.30 -0.18
C PRO A 338 20.36 1.81 -0.03
N LEU A 339 19.73 2.58 -0.93
CA LEU A 339 19.67 4.03 -0.85
C LEU A 339 18.37 4.47 -0.14
N ALA A 340 18.50 5.15 0.97
CA ALA A 340 17.43 5.95 1.58
C ALA A 340 17.30 7.26 0.81
N MET A 341 16.11 7.59 0.30
CA MET A 341 15.89 8.77 -0.54
C MET A 341 14.68 9.58 -0.09
N SER A 342 14.71 10.88 -0.33
CA SER A 342 13.55 11.76 -0.15
C SER A 342 13.37 12.69 -1.35
N TYR A 343 12.08 12.88 -1.75
CA TYR A 343 11.67 13.78 -2.81
C TYR A 343 10.59 14.71 -2.27
N TYR A 344 10.82 16.01 -2.36
CA TYR A 344 9.91 16.99 -1.75
C TYR A 344 9.99 18.35 -2.46
N PRO A 345 8.90 19.13 -2.49
CA PRO A 345 8.95 20.50 -2.99
C PRO A 345 9.57 21.43 -1.92
N LYS A 346 9.99 22.63 -2.32
CA LYS A 346 10.54 23.65 -1.41
C LYS A 346 9.63 23.97 -0.21
N GLU A 347 8.34 23.79 -0.37
CA GLU A 347 7.35 23.94 0.70
C GLU A 347 7.49 22.90 1.82
N GLY A 348 8.25 21.83 1.59
CA GLY A 348 8.66 20.87 2.61
C GLY A 348 9.85 21.32 3.47
N ASN A 349 10.64 22.31 2.99
CA ASN A 349 11.82 22.79 3.67
C ASN A 349 11.49 23.78 4.83
N PRO A 350 12.33 23.80 5.87
CA PRO A 350 13.57 23.03 6.07
C PRO A 350 13.34 21.65 6.73
N LEU A 351 12.10 21.24 7.01
CA LEU A 351 11.78 20.04 7.78
C LEU A 351 12.20 18.76 7.04
N TRP A 352 11.90 18.66 5.74
CA TRP A 352 12.16 17.47 4.95
C TRP A 352 13.66 17.22 4.73
N GLU A 353 14.42 18.23 4.38
CA GLU A 353 15.88 18.14 4.23
C GLU A 353 16.57 17.69 5.52
N ARG A 354 16.04 18.12 6.67
CA ARG A 354 16.63 17.80 7.98
C ARG A 354 16.33 16.40 8.47
N GLU A 355 15.11 15.88 8.19
CA GLU A 355 14.58 14.73 8.92
C GLU A 355 14.18 13.54 8.04
N SER A 356 13.69 13.75 6.79
CA SER A 356 13.02 12.68 6.04
C SER A 356 13.96 11.51 5.71
N THR A 357 15.06 11.73 5.01
CA THR A 357 16.00 10.66 4.63
C THR A 357 16.65 9.99 5.84
N LYS A 358 16.86 10.74 6.93
CA LYS A 358 17.31 10.15 8.19
C LYS A 358 16.27 9.22 8.81
N ALA A 359 14.99 9.59 8.72
CA ALA A 359 13.90 8.73 9.19
C ALA A 359 13.81 7.44 8.36
N VAL A 360 13.94 7.53 7.03
CA VAL A 360 14.04 6.36 6.14
C VAL A 360 15.19 5.44 6.59
N LYS A 361 16.40 5.98 6.74
CA LYS A 361 17.58 5.20 7.19
C LYS A 361 17.31 4.48 8.51
N LYS A 362 16.85 5.22 9.53
CA LYS A 362 16.59 4.66 10.87
C LYS A 362 15.53 3.57 10.85
N THR A 363 14.53 3.70 9.96
CA THR A 363 13.51 2.68 9.75
C THR A 363 14.13 1.41 9.19
N LEU A 364 14.91 1.51 8.11
CA LEU A 364 15.58 0.35 7.52
C LEU A 364 16.46 -0.38 8.54
N GLU A 365 17.27 0.37 9.31
CA GLU A 365 18.15 -0.19 10.35
C GLU A 365 17.36 -0.93 11.44
N THR A 366 16.26 -0.34 11.94
CA THR A 366 15.50 -0.94 13.03
C THR A 366 14.65 -2.11 12.55
N TYR A 367 13.94 -1.97 11.44
CA TYR A 367 13.13 -3.07 10.92
C TYR A 367 13.97 -4.27 10.51
N SER A 368 15.14 -4.04 9.88
CA SER A 368 16.07 -5.14 9.57
C SER A 368 16.60 -5.85 10.81
N LYS A 369 16.77 -5.13 11.93
CA LYS A 369 17.16 -5.73 13.21
C LYS A 369 16.09 -6.68 13.77
N TYR A 370 14.80 -6.35 13.59
CA TYR A 370 13.67 -7.11 14.15
C TYR A 370 13.09 -8.17 13.22
N THR A 371 13.41 -8.12 11.91
CA THR A 371 12.82 -9.00 10.90
C THR A 371 13.89 -9.65 10.03
N ILE A 372 14.07 -9.15 8.81
CA ILE A 372 15.06 -9.63 7.83
C ILE A 372 15.86 -8.45 7.28
N ASP A 373 17.05 -8.69 6.77
CA ASP A 373 17.81 -7.67 6.07
C ASP A 373 17.01 -7.16 4.87
N TYR A 374 16.90 -5.82 4.75
CA TYR A 374 16.16 -5.16 3.67
C TYR A 374 16.72 -5.56 2.30
N PRO A 375 15.95 -6.27 1.44
CA PRO A 375 16.48 -6.84 0.20
C PRO A 375 16.47 -5.89 -0.99
N TYR A 376 15.65 -4.84 -0.94
CA TYR A 376 15.46 -3.93 -2.07
C TYR A 376 16.57 -2.88 -2.18
N PRO A 377 16.85 -2.37 -3.41
CA PRO A 377 17.95 -1.44 -3.66
C PRO A 377 17.68 -0.01 -3.16
N VAL A 378 16.44 0.36 -2.95
CA VAL A 378 16.04 1.73 -2.55
C VAL A 378 14.88 1.70 -1.54
N ALA A 379 14.76 2.76 -0.74
CA ALA A 379 13.57 3.08 0.05
C ALA A 379 13.34 4.59 -0.05
N ILE A 380 12.17 4.99 -0.52
CA ILE A 380 11.89 6.35 -0.97
C ILE A 380 10.71 6.93 -0.19
N SER A 381 10.92 8.11 0.40
CA SER A 381 9.88 8.95 0.99
C SER A 381 9.58 10.13 0.07
N VAL A 382 8.33 10.25 -0.40
CA VAL A 382 7.88 11.36 -1.24
C VAL A 382 6.92 12.24 -0.47
N HIS A 383 7.16 13.55 -0.48
CA HIS A 383 6.23 14.50 0.13
C HIS A 383 4.91 14.56 -0.64
N ALA A 384 3.82 14.33 0.07
CA ALA A 384 2.46 14.47 -0.44
C ALA A 384 1.54 15.03 0.66
N ALA A 385 0.82 16.10 0.39
CA ALA A 385 -0.03 16.71 1.39
C ALA A 385 -1.15 15.76 1.86
N SER A 386 -1.34 15.69 3.19
CA SER A 386 -2.49 15.02 3.83
C SER A 386 -2.64 13.52 3.56
N ILE A 387 -1.55 12.80 3.25
CA ILE A 387 -1.57 11.36 3.04
C ILE A 387 -0.35 10.69 3.69
N GLY A 388 -0.55 9.49 4.23
CA GLY A 388 0.44 8.45 4.46
C GLY A 388 -0.01 7.25 3.64
N MET A 389 0.87 6.69 2.81
CA MET A 389 0.55 5.54 1.95
C MET A 389 1.80 4.88 1.42
N GLU A 390 1.85 3.59 1.56
CA GLU A 390 2.94 2.71 1.17
C GLU A 390 2.75 2.12 -0.22
N TYR A 391 3.90 1.85 -0.87
CA TYR A 391 4.07 1.00 -2.06
C TYR A 391 5.46 0.36 -1.99
N PRO A 392 5.74 -0.72 -2.74
CA PRO A 392 7.07 -1.30 -2.74
C PRO A 392 8.16 -0.25 -3.04
N MET A 393 9.11 -0.08 -2.14
CA MET A 393 10.25 0.83 -2.23
C MET A 393 9.92 2.34 -2.24
N ILE A 394 8.66 2.75 -2.33
CA ILE A 394 8.25 4.17 -2.37
C ILE A 394 7.00 4.39 -1.51
N CYS A 395 6.99 5.44 -0.73
CA CYS A 395 5.83 5.84 0.05
C CYS A 395 5.55 7.35 -0.07
N PHE A 396 4.29 7.71 0.13
CA PHE A 396 3.81 9.08 0.08
C PHE A 396 3.51 9.57 1.50
N ASN A 397 4.13 10.68 1.92
CA ASN A 397 4.14 11.11 3.31
C ASN A 397 3.75 12.57 3.47
N PHE A 398 2.89 12.84 4.43
CA PHE A 398 2.56 14.21 4.81
C PHE A 398 3.64 14.80 5.75
N GLY A 399 3.58 16.11 5.92
CA GLY A 399 4.39 16.87 6.87
C GLY A 399 4.98 18.10 6.21
N ARG A 400 4.34 19.25 6.43
CA ARG A 400 4.76 20.51 5.83
C ARG A 400 4.93 21.54 6.93
N PRO A 401 6.05 22.30 6.96
CA PRO A 401 6.19 23.46 7.82
C PRO A 401 5.22 24.58 7.39
N ASN A 402 5.15 25.63 8.18
CA ASN A 402 4.47 26.85 7.81
C ASN A 402 5.18 27.53 6.62
N GLU A 403 4.53 28.48 5.97
CA GLU A 403 5.08 29.20 4.81
C GLU A 403 6.38 29.96 5.09
N ASP A 404 6.62 30.35 6.33
CA ASP A 404 7.85 30.99 6.79
C ASP A 404 8.97 29.99 7.15
N GLY A 405 8.73 28.69 6.93
CA GLY A 405 9.64 27.59 7.25
C GLY A 405 9.64 27.18 8.73
N SER A 406 8.87 27.82 9.59
CA SER A 406 8.73 27.43 11.00
C SER A 406 7.86 26.18 11.15
N TYR A 407 8.12 25.38 12.16
CA TYR A 407 7.29 24.21 12.48
C TYR A 407 7.35 23.89 13.98
N SER A 408 6.28 23.29 14.48
CA SER A 408 6.20 22.79 15.85
C SER A 408 6.84 21.41 15.98
N ASP A 409 7.18 21.01 17.21
CA ASP A 409 7.60 19.65 17.52
C ASP A 409 6.52 18.63 17.09
N ASN A 410 5.24 18.98 17.29
CA ASN A 410 4.15 18.13 16.82
C ASN A 410 4.19 17.91 15.29
N THR A 411 4.45 18.94 14.48
CA THR A 411 4.62 18.83 13.03
C THR A 411 5.81 17.94 12.69
N LYS A 412 6.95 18.15 13.36
CA LYS A 412 8.17 17.36 13.19
C LYS A 412 7.94 15.88 13.49
N TYR A 413 7.46 15.57 14.68
CA TYR A 413 7.30 14.16 15.10
C TYR A 413 6.17 13.45 14.36
N ARG A 414 5.14 14.15 13.90
CA ARG A 414 4.13 13.57 13.03
C ARG A 414 4.69 13.20 11.67
N MET A 415 5.52 14.07 11.06
CA MET A 415 6.19 13.77 9.79
C MET A 415 7.16 12.59 9.95
N ILE A 416 8.02 12.59 10.96
CA ILE A 416 8.91 11.47 11.25
C ILE A 416 8.09 10.18 11.47
N GLY A 417 7.00 10.28 12.24
CA GLY A 417 6.15 9.13 12.54
C GLY A 417 5.51 8.51 11.30
N VAL A 418 5.02 9.32 10.35
CA VAL A 418 4.46 8.79 9.10
C VAL A 418 5.56 8.22 8.20
N VAL A 419 6.73 8.86 8.09
CA VAL A 419 7.84 8.30 7.30
C VAL A 419 8.29 6.94 7.84
N VAL A 420 8.43 6.80 9.17
CA VAL A 420 8.77 5.52 9.81
C VAL A 420 7.70 4.47 9.54
N HIS A 421 6.42 4.85 9.59
CA HIS A 421 5.30 3.95 9.35
C HIS A 421 5.27 3.45 7.90
N GLU A 422 5.22 4.38 6.94
CA GLU A 422 5.07 4.03 5.52
C GLU A 422 6.31 3.32 4.94
N VAL A 423 7.52 3.68 5.39
CA VAL A 423 8.74 2.94 5.02
C VAL A 423 8.75 1.56 5.66
N GLY A 424 8.22 1.42 6.88
CA GLY A 424 8.09 0.14 7.58
C GLY A 424 7.23 -0.87 6.82
N HIS A 425 6.21 -0.41 6.10
CA HIS A 425 5.38 -1.25 5.25
C HIS A 425 6.15 -1.97 4.12
N ASN A 426 7.34 -1.55 3.77
CA ASN A 426 8.20 -2.36 2.89
C ASN A 426 8.45 -3.77 3.45
N PHE A 427 8.44 -3.94 4.77
CA PHE A 427 8.60 -5.25 5.43
C PHE A 427 7.25 -5.96 5.56
N PHE A 428 6.19 -5.25 5.96
CA PHE A 428 4.80 -5.71 6.13
C PHE A 428 3.85 -4.75 5.42
N PRO A 429 3.22 -5.04 4.28
CA PRO A 429 3.11 -6.34 3.62
C PRO A 429 3.97 -6.49 2.34
N MET A 430 4.86 -5.54 1.99
CA MET A 430 5.49 -5.54 0.66
C MET A 430 6.48 -6.68 0.46
N ILE A 431 7.19 -7.13 1.50
CA ILE A 431 8.08 -8.29 1.46
C ILE A 431 7.37 -9.51 2.06
N ILE A 432 6.85 -9.39 3.30
CA ILE A 432 6.12 -10.44 3.99
C ILE A 432 4.65 -10.26 3.68
N ASN A 433 4.20 -10.92 2.63
CA ASN A 433 2.87 -10.77 2.06
C ASN A 433 1.76 -11.22 3.03
N SER A 434 0.68 -10.47 3.06
CA SER A 434 -0.56 -10.80 3.76
C SER A 434 -1.77 -10.42 2.90
N ASP A 435 -2.93 -10.99 3.19
CA ASP A 435 -4.19 -10.56 2.59
C ASP A 435 -4.74 -9.34 3.36
N GLU A 436 -4.09 -8.21 3.21
CA GLU A 436 -4.48 -6.97 3.89
C GLU A 436 -5.78 -6.37 3.32
N ARG A 437 -6.22 -6.78 2.14
CA ARG A 437 -7.55 -6.42 1.64
C ARG A 437 -8.64 -6.88 2.59
N GLN A 438 -8.44 -8.01 3.25
CA GLN A 438 -9.37 -8.59 4.22
C GLN A 438 -8.92 -8.44 5.67
N TRP A 439 -7.62 -8.60 5.94
CA TRP A 439 -7.05 -8.74 7.29
C TRP A 439 -6.01 -7.67 7.59
N THR A 440 -6.45 -6.43 7.68
CA THR A 440 -5.60 -5.23 7.86
C THR A 440 -4.66 -5.29 9.08
N TRP A 441 -4.94 -6.10 10.09
CA TRP A 441 -4.11 -6.14 11.31
C TRP A 441 -2.70 -6.70 11.06
N MET A 442 -2.51 -7.57 10.08
CA MET A 442 -1.18 -8.12 9.72
C MET A 442 -0.33 -7.10 8.97
N ASP A 443 -0.96 -6.22 8.26
CA ASP A 443 -0.39 -5.05 7.61
C ASP A 443 -0.10 -3.96 8.65
N GLU A 444 -1.11 -3.27 9.10
CA GLU A 444 -1.03 -2.08 9.94
C GLU A 444 -0.57 -2.36 11.37
N GLY A 445 -1.00 -3.49 11.91
CA GLY A 445 -0.73 -3.80 13.31
C GLY A 445 0.69 -4.25 13.58
N LEU A 446 1.24 -5.16 12.77
CA LEU A 446 2.63 -5.59 12.86
C LEU A 446 3.57 -4.42 12.56
N ASN A 447 3.25 -3.66 11.50
CA ASN A 447 3.99 -2.45 11.16
C ASN A 447 3.99 -1.42 12.29
N THR A 448 2.83 -1.12 12.90
CA THR A 448 2.74 -0.19 14.04
C THR A 448 3.56 -0.65 15.25
N PHE A 449 3.66 -1.95 15.49
CA PHE A 449 4.51 -2.49 16.56
C PHE A 449 5.99 -2.16 16.31
N VAL A 450 6.52 -2.45 15.11
CA VAL A 450 7.94 -2.18 14.81
C VAL A 450 8.19 -0.67 14.63
N GLN A 451 7.20 0.09 14.12
CA GLN A 451 7.24 1.55 14.15
C GLN A 451 7.46 2.08 15.57
N TYR A 452 6.69 1.58 16.55
CA TYR A 452 6.87 1.98 17.96
C TYR A 452 8.29 1.64 18.45
N ARG A 453 8.82 0.45 18.11
CA ARG A 453 10.22 0.09 18.43
C ARG A 453 11.21 1.09 17.82
N THR A 454 11.04 1.43 16.56
CA THR A 454 11.88 2.43 15.87
C THR A 454 11.84 3.79 16.57
N GLN A 455 10.66 4.24 16.96
CA GLN A 455 10.48 5.53 17.63
C GLN A 455 11.20 5.59 18.97
N VAL A 456 11.10 4.54 19.78
CA VAL A 456 11.72 4.55 21.12
C VAL A 456 13.22 4.24 21.10
N GLU A 457 13.72 3.52 20.11
CA GLU A 457 15.14 3.18 20.00
C GLU A 457 15.97 4.24 19.27
N GLN A 458 15.38 4.90 18.28
CA GLN A 458 16.10 5.82 17.39
C GLN A 458 15.94 7.30 17.76
N TYR A 459 15.00 7.63 18.64
CA TYR A 459 14.70 9.01 19.01
C TYR A 459 14.53 9.16 20.53
N GLU A 460 15.21 10.12 21.09
CA GLU A 460 15.04 10.46 22.50
C GLU A 460 13.67 11.12 22.73
N ASN A 461 12.91 10.60 23.69
CA ASN A 461 11.60 11.12 24.11
C ASN A 461 10.59 11.31 22.95
N PHE A 462 10.58 10.40 21.97
CA PHE A 462 9.59 10.46 20.88
C PHE A 462 8.16 10.39 21.45
N PRO A 463 7.25 11.30 21.07
CA PRO A 463 5.88 11.30 21.57
C PRO A 463 5.03 10.26 20.84
N ALA A 464 5.31 8.97 21.07
CA ALA A 464 4.60 7.86 20.43
C ALA A 464 3.11 7.90 20.76
N ARG A 465 2.26 7.72 19.74
CA ARG A 465 0.80 7.76 19.87
C ARG A 465 0.16 6.40 19.96
N ARG A 466 0.90 5.36 19.63
CA ARG A 466 0.47 3.96 19.59
C ARG A 466 1.58 3.08 20.11
N GLY A 467 1.25 1.85 20.51
CA GLY A 467 2.23 0.85 20.92
C GLY A 467 2.31 0.64 22.43
N THR A 468 1.99 1.62 23.27
CA THR A 468 1.96 1.44 24.73
C THR A 468 0.57 1.03 25.23
N PRO A 469 0.48 0.27 26.36
CA PRO A 469 -0.81 -0.10 26.95
C PRO A 469 -1.70 1.09 27.29
N GLU A 470 -1.12 2.21 27.73
CA GLU A 470 -1.86 3.40 28.14
C GLU A 470 -2.61 4.02 26.96
N THR A 471 -2.05 3.96 25.75
CA THR A 471 -2.63 4.58 24.55
C THR A 471 -3.90 3.89 24.07
N ILE A 472 -4.08 2.58 24.36
CA ILE A 472 -5.27 1.81 23.94
C ILE A 472 -6.40 1.79 24.99
N VAL A 473 -6.10 2.18 26.24
CA VAL A 473 -7.08 2.14 27.34
C VAL A 473 -8.37 2.90 27.03
N PRO A 474 -8.37 4.12 26.46
CA PRO A 474 -9.62 4.82 26.11
C PRO A 474 -10.51 4.02 25.17
N TYR A 475 -9.93 3.36 24.15
CA TYR A 475 -10.67 2.48 23.25
C TYR A 475 -11.22 1.25 23.97
N MET A 476 -10.39 0.56 24.76
CA MET A 476 -10.79 -0.66 25.47
C MET A 476 -11.81 -0.42 26.58
N LYS A 477 -11.90 0.80 27.13
CA LYS A 477 -12.93 1.24 28.09
C LYS A 477 -14.20 1.78 27.41
N GLY A 478 -14.16 2.01 26.11
CA GLY A 478 -15.27 2.56 25.34
C GLY A 478 -16.46 1.61 25.24
N ASP A 479 -17.48 2.04 24.48
CA ASP A 479 -18.67 1.25 24.26
C ASP A 479 -18.34 -0.06 23.52
N LYS A 480 -18.71 -1.17 24.14
CA LYS A 480 -18.38 -2.53 23.63
C LYS A 480 -18.96 -2.82 22.25
N GLN A 481 -20.05 -2.16 21.86
CA GLN A 481 -20.64 -2.33 20.54
C GLN A 481 -19.70 -1.87 19.41
N PHE A 482 -18.73 -0.97 19.69
CA PHE A 482 -17.73 -0.47 18.73
C PHE A 482 -16.36 -1.15 18.85
N ILE A 483 -16.18 -2.03 19.84
CA ILE A 483 -14.94 -2.81 19.99
C ILE A 483 -15.08 -4.10 19.20
N ARG A 484 -14.09 -4.35 18.33
CA ARG A 484 -14.03 -5.56 17.50
C ARG A 484 -12.80 -6.39 17.86
N PRO A 485 -12.82 -7.73 17.67
CA PRO A 485 -11.62 -8.56 17.67
C PRO A 485 -10.57 -8.03 16.70
N ILE A 486 -9.28 -8.34 16.93
CA ILE A 486 -8.19 -7.95 16.02
C ILE A 486 -8.43 -8.55 14.63
N MET A 487 -8.73 -9.86 14.56
CA MET A 487 -9.01 -10.60 13.33
C MET A 487 -10.44 -10.32 12.82
N THR A 488 -10.77 -9.06 12.58
CA THR A 488 -12.01 -8.63 11.96
C THR A 488 -11.75 -8.21 10.53
N ASN A 489 -12.61 -8.65 9.59
CA ASN A 489 -12.51 -8.26 8.19
C ASN A 489 -12.51 -6.72 8.04
N SER A 490 -11.65 -6.21 7.16
CA SER A 490 -11.38 -4.77 6.96
C SER A 490 -12.66 -3.95 6.74
N GLU A 491 -13.65 -4.50 6.07
CA GLU A 491 -14.93 -3.82 5.80
C GLU A 491 -15.86 -3.74 7.02
N GLN A 492 -15.63 -4.57 8.04
CA GLN A 492 -16.44 -4.66 9.26
C GLN A 492 -15.79 -3.98 10.47
N ILE A 493 -14.56 -3.51 10.34
CA ILE A 493 -13.86 -2.83 11.43
C ILE A 493 -14.55 -1.51 11.76
N MET A 494 -14.93 -1.34 13.02
CA MET A 494 -15.29 -0.06 13.60
C MET A 494 -14.06 0.55 14.30
N GLN A 495 -13.95 1.89 14.29
CA GLN A 495 -12.78 2.60 14.81
C GLN A 495 -11.46 2.06 14.24
N PHE A 496 -11.34 2.10 12.92
CA PHE A 496 -10.28 1.48 12.13
C PHE A 496 -8.86 1.72 12.71
N GLY A 497 -8.51 2.97 12.99
CA GLY A 497 -7.19 3.32 13.56
C GLY A 497 -6.90 2.70 14.94
N ASN A 498 -7.92 2.39 15.73
CA ASN A 498 -7.74 1.68 16.99
C ASN A 498 -7.64 0.17 16.80
N ASN A 499 -8.51 -0.41 15.99
CA ASN A 499 -8.58 -1.86 15.83
C ASN A 499 -7.43 -2.41 14.97
N ALA A 500 -7.15 -1.80 13.81
CA ALA A 500 -6.15 -2.28 12.88
C ALA A 500 -4.71 -1.95 13.32
N TYR A 501 -4.48 -0.80 13.93
CA TYR A 501 -3.16 -0.27 14.30
C TYR A 501 -2.84 -0.45 15.79
N ALA A 502 -3.56 0.32 16.64
CA ALA A 502 -3.15 0.47 18.04
C ALA A 502 -3.35 -0.81 18.85
N LYS A 503 -4.46 -1.51 18.67
CA LYS A 503 -4.79 -2.71 19.44
C LYS A 503 -3.83 -3.87 19.19
N PRO A 504 -3.53 -4.28 17.93
CA PRO A 504 -2.55 -5.34 17.69
C PRO A 504 -1.13 -4.92 18.10
N ALA A 505 -0.69 -3.68 17.82
CA ALA A 505 0.62 -3.20 18.25
C ALA A 505 0.78 -3.23 19.78
N THR A 506 -0.25 -2.81 20.52
CA THR A 506 -0.25 -2.89 21.99
C THR A 506 -0.23 -4.34 22.48
N ALA A 507 -0.99 -5.24 21.83
CA ALA A 507 -0.98 -6.66 22.18
C ALA A 507 0.42 -7.27 22.01
N MET A 508 1.12 -6.96 20.92
CA MET A 508 2.51 -7.39 20.69
C MET A 508 3.48 -6.80 21.72
N THR A 509 3.31 -5.52 22.07
CA THR A 509 4.11 -4.88 23.13
C THR A 509 3.92 -5.57 24.48
N ILE A 510 2.67 -5.85 24.87
CA ILE A 510 2.39 -6.57 26.13
C ILE A 510 2.97 -7.98 26.08
N LEU A 511 2.81 -8.69 24.97
CA LEU A 511 3.34 -10.05 24.79
C LEU A 511 4.86 -10.04 24.95
N ARG A 512 5.56 -9.09 24.34
CA ARG A 512 7.01 -8.90 24.41
C ARG A 512 7.49 -8.50 25.80
N GLU A 513 6.94 -7.41 26.36
CA GLU A 513 7.51 -6.79 27.56
C GLU A 513 7.04 -7.47 28.86
N THR A 514 5.89 -8.18 28.85
CA THR A 514 5.25 -8.66 30.08
C THR A 514 5.10 -10.18 30.11
N VAL A 515 4.78 -10.82 28.98
CA VAL A 515 4.39 -12.25 28.95
C VAL A 515 5.56 -13.14 28.62
N MET A 516 6.23 -12.90 27.48
CA MET A 516 7.32 -13.77 26.97
C MET A 516 8.71 -13.29 27.41
N GLY A 517 8.91 -12.01 27.57
CA GLY A 517 10.22 -11.35 27.64
C GLY A 517 10.80 -11.04 26.26
N PRO A 518 11.63 -9.98 26.16
CA PRO A 518 12.16 -9.50 24.89
C PRO A 518 12.92 -10.57 24.08
N GLU A 519 13.79 -11.35 24.75
CA GLU A 519 14.64 -12.34 24.06
C GLU A 519 13.81 -13.41 23.33
N LEU A 520 12.82 -13.99 24.03
CA LEU A 520 11.99 -15.05 23.46
C LEU A 520 11.04 -14.52 22.39
N PHE A 521 10.47 -13.32 22.62
CA PHE A 521 9.58 -12.69 21.67
C PHE A 521 10.32 -12.29 20.38
N ASP A 522 11.46 -11.60 20.50
CA ASP A 522 12.22 -11.10 19.34
C ASP A 522 12.78 -12.26 18.50
N MET A 523 13.09 -13.41 19.12
CA MET A 523 13.47 -14.63 18.39
C MET A 523 12.30 -15.23 17.61
N ALA A 524 11.08 -15.15 18.14
CA ALA A 524 9.90 -15.75 17.52
C ALA A 524 9.26 -14.83 16.45
N PHE A 525 9.42 -13.53 16.61
CA PHE A 525 8.89 -12.50 15.71
C PHE A 525 9.69 -12.37 14.43
#